data_bbace857ee9d47ef1d4606503f54ab17
#
_entry.id   bbace857ee9d47ef1d4606503f54ab17
#
_cell.length_a   1.000
_cell.length_b   1.000
_cell.length_c   1.000
_cell.angle_alpha   90.00
_cell.angle_beta   90.00
_cell.angle_gamma   90.00
#
_symmetry.space_group_name_H-M   'P 1'
#
loop_
_entity.id
_entity.type
_entity.pdbx_description
1 polymer ?
#
loop_
_entity_poly.entity_id
_entity_poly.type
_entity_poly.pdbx_seq_one_letter_code
_entity_poly.pdbx_strand_id
1 'polypeptide(L)'
;MHVAAHGFDTVELFATRAHFDYHDTEAVNRLEEWLSDTGLELHSLHAPICEGLKDGQWVGSFSNASSDATRRATALAETRTALQLAHRIPYRFLVVHLGVPSSAQGSSGDNQPDAARRSLEDIVAMATDVRVRVAVEVIPNQLSSAADLVRLIENHLEGLDVGICLDYGHAHLMGDLGEAIETVSGYLWTTHLHDNRGRRDDHLVPFAGTIDWAAATGETQKIGYDDVLMFEVANTGDPVDVLRRSAKARERLEATFVRL
;
A
#
# COMPACT_ATOMS: atom_id res chain seq x y z
N MET A 1 -18.30 -1.41 10.85
CA MET A 1 -19.47 -0.49 10.89
C MET A 1 -19.11 0.98 10.71
N HIS A 2 -18.09 1.52 11.36
CA HIS A 2 -17.79 2.98 11.26
C HIS A 2 -17.32 3.43 9.88
N VAL A 3 -16.52 2.65 9.14
CA VAL A 3 -16.00 3.02 7.81
C VAL A 3 -17.15 3.26 6.83
N ALA A 4 -18.02 2.28 6.64
CA ALA A 4 -19.21 2.40 5.77
C ALA A 4 -20.14 3.55 6.20
N ALA A 5 -20.32 3.76 7.51
CA ALA A 5 -21.16 4.85 8.04
C ALA A 5 -20.60 6.27 7.72
N HIS A 6 -19.31 6.37 7.33
CA HIS A 6 -18.70 7.61 6.87
C HIS A 6 -18.63 7.71 5.32
N GLY A 7 -19.34 6.81 4.62
CA GLY A 7 -19.54 6.85 3.17
C GLY A 7 -18.35 6.34 2.36
N PHE A 8 -17.52 5.48 2.92
CA PHE A 8 -16.51 4.73 2.17
C PHE A 8 -17.13 3.41 1.70
N ASP A 9 -16.81 3.01 0.47
CA ASP A 9 -17.36 1.83 -0.18
C ASP A 9 -16.34 0.68 -0.23
N THR A 10 -15.06 1.01 -0.18
CA THR A 10 -13.95 0.07 -0.26
C THR A 10 -12.98 0.22 0.89
N VAL A 11 -12.26 -0.87 1.18
CA VAL A 11 -11.19 -0.89 2.19
C VAL A 11 -9.97 -1.62 1.66
N GLU A 12 -8.81 -1.22 2.16
CA GLU A 12 -7.62 -2.05 2.14
C GLU A 12 -7.42 -2.66 3.53
N LEU A 13 -6.97 -3.90 3.55
CA LEU A 13 -6.61 -4.58 4.78
C LEU A 13 -5.09 -4.67 4.92
N PHE A 14 -4.55 -4.14 5.99
CA PHE A 14 -3.14 -4.23 6.30
C PHE A 14 -2.84 -5.57 7.00
N ALA A 15 -2.18 -6.49 6.29
CA ALA A 15 -1.86 -7.82 6.79
C ALA A 15 -0.67 -7.80 7.75
N THR A 16 -0.84 -7.13 8.89
CA THR A 16 0.07 -7.19 10.02
C THR A 16 -0.65 -7.83 11.19
N ARG A 17 -0.11 -8.88 11.77
CA ARG A 17 -0.77 -9.73 12.77
C ARG A 17 -1.29 -8.94 13.99
N ALA A 18 -0.67 -7.81 14.32
CA ALA A 18 -1.16 -6.90 15.35
C ALA A 18 -2.45 -6.17 14.98
N HIS A 19 -2.74 -6.00 13.68
CA HIS A 19 -3.98 -5.38 13.17
C HIS A 19 -4.99 -6.43 12.75
N PHE A 20 -4.56 -7.39 11.97
CA PHE A 20 -5.36 -8.49 11.47
C PHE A 20 -4.51 -9.76 11.40
N ASP A 21 -4.79 -10.71 12.27
CA ASP A 21 -4.08 -12.00 12.26
C ASP A 21 -4.67 -12.92 11.18
N TYR A 22 -4.08 -12.89 9.99
CA TYR A 22 -4.45 -13.74 8.86
C TYR A 22 -4.14 -15.23 9.07
N HIS A 23 -3.45 -15.60 10.14
CA HIS A 23 -3.29 -17.00 10.59
C HIS A 23 -4.47 -17.48 11.44
N ASP A 24 -5.26 -16.57 12.01
CA ASP A 24 -6.42 -16.90 12.85
C ASP A 24 -7.69 -17.01 12.01
N THR A 25 -8.21 -18.25 11.89
CA THR A 25 -9.45 -18.52 11.15
C THR A 25 -10.64 -17.73 11.68
N GLU A 26 -10.72 -17.50 13.00
CA GLU A 26 -11.80 -16.72 13.59
C GLU A 26 -11.70 -15.23 13.24
N ALA A 27 -10.49 -14.69 13.11
CA ALA A 27 -10.30 -13.33 12.62
C ALA A 27 -10.77 -13.20 11.16
N VAL A 28 -10.47 -14.19 10.33
CA VAL A 28 -10.94 -14.24 8.94
C VAL A 28 -12.48 -14.37 8.87
N ASN A 29 -13.09 -15.23 9.69
CA ASN A 29 -14.55 -15.36 9.77
C ASN A 29 -15.21 -14.03 10.11
N ARG A 30 -14.71 -13.36 11.15
CA ARG A 30 -15.21 -12.02 11.55
C ARG A 30 -15.06 -10.96 10.47
N LEU A 31 -13.95 -10.96 9.74
CA LEU A 31 -13.75 -10.03 8.63
C LEU A 31 -14.78 -10.26 7.51
N GLU A 32 -15.00 -11.53 7.12
CA GLU A 32 -15.98 -11.91 6.10
C GLU A 32 -17.41 -11.46 6.49
N GLU A 33 -17.80 -11.70 7.74
CA GLU A 33 -19.07 -11.23 8.30
C GLU A 33 -19.17 -9.70 8.24
N TRP A 34 -18.15 -8.96 8.67
CA TRP A 34 -18.16 -7.49 8.67
C TRP A 34 -18.25 -6.90 7.25
N LEU A 35 -17.54 -7.46 6.29
CA LEU A 35 -17.64 -7.01 4.90
C LEU A 35 -19.05 -7.28 4.36
N SER A 36 -19.63 -8.47 4.63
CA SER A 36 -21.00 -8.81 4.26
C SER A 36 -22.02 -7.88 4.89
N ASP A 37 -21.91 -7.62 6.20
CA ASP A 37 -22.89 -6.81 6.95
C ASP A 37 -22.82 -5.33 6.58
N THR A 38 -21.66 -4.84 6.16
CA THR A 38 -21.45 -3.43 5.83
C THR A 38 -21.58 -3.10 4.35
N GLY A 39 -21.49 -4.12 3.48
CA GLY A 39 -21.41 -3.94 2.03
C GLY A 39 -20.09 -3.32 1.55
N LEU A 40 -19.06 -3.26 2.41
CA LEU A 40 -17.73 -2.82 2.01
C LEU A 40 -17.05 -3.86 1.14
N GLU A 41 -16.41 -3.40 0.07
CA GLU A 41 -15.57 -4.24 -0.78
C GLU A 41 -14.13 -4.23 -0.29
N LEU A 42 -13.50 -5.41 -0.18
CA LEU A 42 -12.05 -5.49 0.01
C LEU A 42 -11.38 -5.24 -1.34
N HIS A 43 -10.82 -4.04 -1.51
CA HIS A 43 -10.16 -3.64 -2.75
C HIS A 43 -8.76 -4.25 -2.87
N SER A 44 -8.00 -4.19 -1.80
CA SER A 44 -6.61 -4.62 -1.75
C SER A 44 -6.23 -5.18 -0.39
N LEU A 45 -5.16 -5.97 -0.40
CA LEU A 45 -4.46 -6.44 0.79
C LEU A 45 -3.04 -5.89 0.77
N HIS A 46 -2.65 -5.16 1.79
CA HIS A 46 -1.25 -4.81 1.98
C HIS A 46 -0.49 -6.01 2.55
N ALA A 47 0.56 -6.44 1.87
CA ALA A 47 1.38 -7.58 2.28
C ALA A 47 2.01 -7.37 3.66
N PRO A 48 2.29 -8.44 4.41
CA PRO A 48 2.95 -8.33 5.70
C PRO A 48 4.34 -7.68 5.59
N ILE A 49 4.58 -6.61 6.36
CA ILE A 49 5.89 -5.92 6.42
C ILE A 49 6.65 -6.20 7.71
N CYS A 50 5.97 -6.71 8.73
CA CYS A 50 6.59 -7.04 10.02
C CYS A 50 5.71 -8.00 10.85
N GLU A 51 6.29 -8.56 11.92
CA GLU A 51 5.57 -9.42 12.86
C GLU A 51 4.53 -8.66 13.68
N GLY A 52 4.76 -7.39 13.97
CA GLY A 52 3.84 -6.57 14.74
C GLY A 52 4.46 -5.30 15.33
N LEU A 53 3.75 -4.73 16.29
CA LEU A 53 4.14 -3.53 17.03
C LEU A 53 4.53 -3.87 18.46
N LYS A 54 5.69 -3.36 18.91
CA LYS A 54 6.11 -3.39 20.29
C LYS A 54 6.53 -1.97 20.71
N ASP A 55 5.91 -1.45 21.78
CA ASP A 55 6.17 -0.09 22.27
C ASP A 55 6.03 1.00 21.18
N GLY A 56 5.08 0.82 20.26
CA GLY A 56 4.83 1.73 19.13
C GLY A 56 5.86 1.64 18.01
N GLN A 57 6.75 0.66 18.02
CA GLN A 57 7.74 0.41 16.97
C GLN A 57 7.47 -0.92 16.27
N TRP A 58 7.65 -0.92 14.95
CA TRP A 58 7.59 -2.14 14.16
C TRP A 58 8.73 -3.08 14.54
N VAL A 59 8.42 -4.35 14.80
CA VAL A 59 9.39 -5.39 15.16
C VAL A 59 9.27 -6.58 14.23
N GLY A 60 10.40 -7.27 14.01
CA GLY A 60 10.45 -8.45 13.17
C GLY A 60 10.13 -8.13 11.70
N SER A 61 10.86 -7.20 11.07
CA SER A 61 10.60 -6.79 9.68
C SER A 61 10.70 -7.95 8.70
N PHE A 62 9.70 -8.06 7.82
CA PHE A 62 9.66 -8.97 6.69
C PHE A 62 10.17 -8.26 5.43
N SER A 63 11.48 -8.37 5.15
CA SER A 63 12.03 -7.83 3.91
C SER A 63 12.13 -8.92 2.84
N ASN A 64 11.37 -8.78 1.78
CA ASN A 64 11.48 -9.58 0.56
C ASN A 64 12.72 -9.23 -0.26
N ALA A 65 13.41 -8.14 0.04
CA ALA A 65 14.67 -7.71 -0.57
C ALA A 65 15.90 -8.02 0.30
N SER A 66 15.77 -8.85 1.34
CA SER A 66 16.90 -9.19 2.21
C SER A 66 17.94 -10.05 1.47
N SER A 67 19.22 -9.74 1.69
CA SER A 67 20.34 -10.59 1.27
C SER A 67 20.38 -11.92 2.04
N ASP A 68 19.85 -11.95 3.25
CA ASP A 68 19.70 -13.17 4.04
C ASP A 68 18.56 -14.02 3.46
N ALA A 69 18.92 -15.19 2.92
CA ALA A 69 17.97 -16.10 2.28
C ALA A 69 16.91 -16.63 3.25
N THR A 70 17.25 -16.82 4.53
CA THR A 70 16.30 -17.30 5.54
C THR A 70 15.27 -16.24 5.88
N ARG A 71 15.70 -14.98 6.11
CA ARG A 71 14.79 -13.85 6.35
C ARG A 71 13.87 -13.63 5.16
N ARG A 72 14.43 -13.68 3.93
CA ARG A 72 13.63 -13.54 2.72
C ARG A 72 12.61 -14.68 2.56
N ALA A 73 13.00 -15.92 2.84
CA ALA A 73 12.08 -17.07 2.79
C ALA A 73 10.94 -16.91 3.81
N THR A 74 11.22 -16.37 5.00
CA THR A 74 10.19 -16.05 6.00
C THR A 74 9.22 -14.99 5.48
N ALA A 75 9.72 -13.90 4.90
CA ALA A 75 8.87 -12.85 4.32
C ALA A 75 7.95 -13.40 3.20
N LEU A 76 8.49 -14.25 2.32
CA LEU A 76 7.70 -14.90 1.27
C LEU A 76 6.66 -15.88 1.83
N ALA A 77 6.99 -16.61 2.89
CA ALA A 77 6.06 -17.52 3.56
C ALA A 77 4.88 -16.77 4.20
N GLU A 78 5.14 -15.64 4.86
CA GLU A 78 4.10 -14.78 5.42
C GLU A 78 3.21 -14.18 4.32
N THR A 79 3.82 -13.69 3.23
CA THR A 79 3.06 -13.21 2.06
C THR A 79 2.18 -14.30 1.46
N ARG A 80 2.70 -15.52 1.32
CA ARG A 80 1.92 -16.68 0.85
C ARG A 80 0.73 -16.97 1.76
N THR A 81 0.92 -16.91 3.08
CA THR A 81 -0.15 -17.16 4.04
C THR A 81 -1.23 -16.07 3.96
N ALA A 82 -0.83 -14.80 3.86
CA ALA A 82 -1.77 -13.68 3.70
C ALA A 82 -2.58 -13.79 2.39
N LEU A 83 -1.95 -14.21 1.28
CA LEU A 83 -2.62 -14.44 0.00
C LEU A 83 -3.73 -15.50 0.06
N GLN A 84 -3.69 -16.47 1.03
CA GLN A 84 -4.76 -17.46 1.17
C GLN A 84 -6.12 -16.82 1.50
N LEU A 85 -6.14 -15.59 2.01
CA LEU A 85 -7.36 -14.82 2.24
C LEU A 85 -8.21 -14.71 0.96
N ALA A 86 -7.58 -14.60 -0.21
CA ALA A 86 -8.25 -14.47 -1.51
C ALA A 86 -9.17 -15.65 -1.86
N HIS A 87 -8.94 -16.82 -1.28
CA HIS A 87 -9.85 -18.00 -1.47
C HIS A 87 -11.20 -17.81 -0.80
N ARG A 88 -11.29 -16.94 0.19
CA ARG A 88 -12.50 -16.69 0.96
C ARG A 88 -13.10 -15.32 0.67
N ILE A 89 -12.26 -14.31 0.63
CA ILE A 89 -12.61 -12.90 0.45
C ILE A 89 -11.84 -12.42 -0.78
N PRO A 90 -12.48 -12.34 -1.96
CA PRO A 90 -11.83 -11.86 -3.17
C PRO A 90 -11.40 -10.39 -3.02
N TYR A 91 -10.23 -10.05 -3.59
CA TYR A 91 -9.74 -8.68 -3.71
C TYR A 91 -8.88 -8.55 -4.97
N ARG A 92 -8.63 -7.31 -5.42
CA ARG A 92 -7.98 -7.05 -6.70
C ARG A 92 -6.46 -7.06 -6.62
N PHE A 93 -5.90 -6.42 -5.60
CA PHE A 93 -4.46 -6.14 -5.53
C PHE A 93 -3.84 -6.62 -4.23
N LEU A 94 -2.64 -7.19 -4.34
CA LEU A 94 -1.70 -7.30 -3.23
C LEU A 94 -0.70 -6.15 -3.36
N VAL A 95 -0.71 -5.22 -2.41
CA VAL A 95 0.29 -4.16 -2.32
C VAL A 95 1.54 -4.68 -1.63
N VAL A 96 2.71 -4.43 -2.21
CA VAL A 96 3.98 -5.03 -1.76
C VAL A 96 5.08 -3.98 -1.65
N HIS A 97 5.73 -3.89 -0.50
CA HIS A 97 7.00 -3.18 -0.36
C HIS A 97 8.16 -3.99 -0.97
N LEU A 98 9.08 -3.35 -1.68
CA LEU A 98 10.38 -3.93 -1.99
C LEU A 98 11.40 -3.46 -0.95
N GLY A 99 11.71 -4.34 -0.01
CA GLY A 99 12.59 -4.03 1.11
C GLY A 99 11.89 -3.27 2.24
N VAL A 100 12.63 -2.36 2.86
CA VAL A 100 12.17 -1.55 4.00
C VAL A 100 12.44 -0.07 3.76
N PRO A 101 11.63 0.86 4.33
CA PRO A 101 11.93 2.29 4.25
C PRO A 101 13.31 2.62 4.83
N SER A 102 14.00 3.61 4.25
CA SER A 102 15.34 4.03 4.70
C SER A 102 15.35 4.57 6.13
N SER A 103 14.20 5.02 6.64
CA SER A 103 14.03 5.46 8.02
C SER A 103 13.88 4.30 9.01
N ALA A 104 13.54 3.10 8.54
CA ALA A 104 13.43 1.93 9.38
C ALA A 104 14.82 1.45 9.81
N GLN A 105 14.97 1.08 11.09
CA GLN A 105 16.19 0.42 11.55
C GLN A 105 16.21 -1.02 11.03
N GLY A 106 16.58 -1.18 9.77
CA GLY A 106 16.80 -2.47 9.13
C GLY A 106 18.28 -2.83 9.09
N SER A 107 18.59 -4.08 8.81
CA SER A 107 19.94 -4.48 8.49
C SER A 107 20.34 -3.86 7.15
N SER A 108 21.62 -3.52 6.98
CA SER A 108 22.16 -2.98 5.71
C SER A 108 21.94 -3.90 4.50
N GLY A 109 21.48 -5.13 4.72
CA GLY A 109 21.18 -6.12 3.69
C GLY A 109 19.69 -6.23 3.31
N ASP A 110 18.81 -5.37 3.80
CA ASP A 110 17.35 -5.52 3.60
C ASP A 110 16.80 -4.86 2.33
N ASN A 111 17.64 -4.16 1.56
CA ASN A 111 17.26 -3.48 0.32
C ASN A 111 18.20 -3.89 -0.83
N GLN A 112 18.18 -5.15 -1.22
CA GLN A 112 19.05 -5.71 -2.27
C GLN A 112 18.27 -5.91 -3.58
N PRO A 113 18.66 -5.24 -4.70
CA PRO A 113 17.91 -5.28 -5.97
C PRO A 113 17.66 -6.69 -6.50
N ASP A 114 18.69 -7.54 -6.53
CA ASP A 114 18.56 -8.92 -7.04
C ASP A 114 17.67 -9.79 -6.16
N ALA A 115 17.67 -9.56 -4.86
CA ALA A 115 16.78 -10.26 -3.93
C ALA A 115 15.34 -9.80 -4.11
N ALA A 116 15.11 -8.50 -4.23
CA ALA A 116 13.81 -7.90 -4.51
C ALA A 116 13.19 -8.46 -5.78
N ARG A 117 13.96 -8.47 -6.89
CA ARG A 117 13.49 -9.01 -8.18
C ARG A 117 13.05 -10.46 -8.08
N ARG A 118 13.90 -11.35 -7.54
CA ARG A 118 13.55 -12.78 -7.39
C ARG A 118 12.34 -13.00 -6.51
N SER A 119 12.25 -12.27 -5.40
CA SER A 119 11.09 -12.38 -4.52
C SER A 119 9.81 -11.87 -5.18
N LEU A 120 9.89 -10.82 -5.98
CA LEU A 120 8.73 -10.31 -6.72
C LEU A 120 8.24 -11.31 -7.77
N GLU A 121 9.15 -11.98 -8.48
CA GLU A 121 8.81 -13.09 -9.40
C GLU A 121 8.02 -14.20 -8.66
N ASP A 122 8.50 -14.61 -7.48
CA ASP A 122 7.84 -15.61 -6.64
C ASP A 122 6.46 -15.12 -6.14
N ILE A 123 6.37 -13.86 -5.70
CA ILE A 123 5.12 -13.25 -5.21
C ILE A 123 4.09 -13.18 -6.33
N VAL A 124 4.48 -12.74 -7.53
CA VAL A 124 3.58 -12.69 -8.70
C VAL A 124 3.05 -14.07 -9.05
N ALA A 125 3.90 -15.09 -9.05
CA ALA A 125 3.45 -16.46 -9.29
C ALA A 125 2.41 -16.91 -8.25
N MET A 126 2.67 -16.68 -6.96
CA MET A 126 1.73 -17.00 -5.87
C MET A 126 0.41 -16.25 -5.98
N ALA A 127 0.46 -14.96 -6.34
CA ALA A 127 -0.73 -14.12 -6.47
C ALA A 127 -1.58 -14.52 -7.68
N THR A 128 -0.94 -14.89 -8.79
CA THR A 128 -1.61 -15.39 -10.00
C THR A 128 -2.45 -16.65 -9.71
N ASP A 129 -1.94 -17.55 -8.89
CA ASP A 129 -2.63 -18.79 -8.50
C ASP A 129 -3.98 -18.51 -7.80
N VAL A 130 -4.08 -17.39 -7.11
CA VAL A 130 -5.30 -16.95 -6.40
C VAL A 130 -6.03 -15.80 -7.11
N ARG A 131 -5.62 -15.45 -8.33
CA ARG A 131 -6.21 -14.40 -9.19
C ARG A 131 -6.13 -12.99 -8.58
N VAL A 132 -5.07 -12.72 -7.86
CA VAL A 132 -4.73 -11.40 -7.32
C VAL A 132 -3.60 -10.79 -8.15
N ARG A 133 -3.66 -9.49 -8.41
CA ARG A 133 -2.61 -8.76 -9.12
C ARG A 133 -1.65 -8.12 -8.11
N VAL A 134 -0.39 -8.00 -8.46
CA VAL A 134 0.63 -7.43 -7.56
C VAL A 134 0.92 -5.99 -7.93
N ALA A 135 0.72 -5.07 -6.97
CA ALA A 135 1.09 -3.67 -7.08
C ALA A 135 2.27 -3.37 -6.16
N VAL A 136 3.40 -2.95 -6.73
CA VAL A 136 4.59 -2.59 -5.95
C VAL A 136 4.48 -1.15 -5.49
N GLU A 137 4.70 -0.91 -4.20
CA GLU A 137 4.49 0.41 -3.62
C GLU A 137 5.73 1.31 -3.74
N VAL A 138 5.48 2.58 -4.05
CA VAL A 138 6.47 3.65 -3.92
C VAL A 138 6.71 3.93 -2.44
N ILE A 139 7.89 3.54 -1.94
CA ILE A 139 8.31 3.79 -0.54
C ILE A 139 9.68 4.45 -0.50
N PRO A 140 10.01 5.24 0.56
CA PRO A 140 11.26 5.99 0.62
C PRO A 140 12.47 5.09 0.89
N ASN A 141 12.91 4.38 -0.15
CA ASN A 141 14.17 3.62 -0.20
C ASN A 141 14.78 3.68 -1.60
N GLN A 142 15.98 3.08 -1.77
CA GLN A 142 16.68 3.11 -3.05
C GLN A 142 16.16 2.12 -4.11
N LEU A 143 15.15 1.31 -3.81
CA LEU A 143 14.56 0.34 -4.75
C LEU A 143 13.22 0.79 -5.31
N SER A 144 12.55 1.72 -4.63
CA SER A 144 11.11 1.91 -4.76
C SER A 144 10.70 3.36 -5.02
N SER A 145 11.61 4.19 -5.61
CA SER A 145 11.14 5.45 -6.20
C SER A 145 10.26 5.15 -7.43
N ALA A 146 9.39 6.08 -7.81
CA ALA A 146 8.58 5.97 -9.03
C ALA A 146 9.43 5.53 -10.24
N ALA A 147 10.56 6.20 -10.47
CA ALA A 147 11.46 5.90 -11.59
C ALA A 147 12.17 4.54 -11.44
N ASP A 148 12.52 4.11 -10.22
CA ASP A 148 13.15 2.81 -9.99
C ASP A 148 12.16 1.67 -10.25
N LEU A 149 10.91 1.80 -9.81
CA LEU A 149 9.88 0.80 -10.05
C LEU A 149 9.53 0.67 -11.53
N VAL A 150 9.38 1.78 -12.25
CA VAL A 150 9.15 1.73 -13.71
C VAL A 150 10.33 1.04 -14.40
N ARG A 151 11.58 1.42 -14.07
CA ARG A 151 12.77 0.73 -14.62
C ARG A 151 12.82 -0.76 -14.29
N LEU A 152 12.42 -1.16 -13.09
CA LEU A 152 12.35 -2.56 -12.69
C LEU A 152 11.35 -3.33 -13.55
N ILE A 153 10.15 -2.78 -13.74
CA ILE A 153 9.10 -3.41 -14.54
C ILE A 153 9.55 -3.53 -16.00
N GLU A 154 10.02 -2.46 -16.61
CA GLU A 154 10.39 -2.43 -18.03
C GLU A 154 11.60 -3.30 -18.38
N ASN A 155 12.60 -3.34 -17.50
CA ASN A 155 13.87 -3.97 -17.84
C ASN A 155 14.05 -5.38 -17.26
N HIS A 156 13.28 -5.75 -16.23
CA HIS A 156 13.55 -6.97 -15.47
C HIS A 156 12.33 -7.85 -15.21
N LEU A 157 11.11 -7.38 -15.51
CA LEU A 157 9.87 -8.11 -15.24
C LEU A 157 9.03 -8.28 -16.51
N GLU A 158 9.69 -8.34 -17.68
CA GLU A 158 9.02 -8.51 -18.95
C GLU A 158 8.09 -9.73 -18.94
N GLY A 159 6.83 -9.53 -19.30
CA GLY A 159 5.80 -10.58 -19.33
C GLY A 159 5.15 -10.92 -18.00
N LEU A 160 5.55 -10.27 -16.89
CA LEU A 160 4.84 -10.37 -15.61
C LEU A 160 3.78 -9.29 -15.48
N ASP A 161 2.61 -9.65 -14.93
CA ASP A 161 1.52 -8.71 -14.64
C ASP A 161 1.77 -8.03 -13.29
N VAL A 162 2.55 -6.93 -13.33
CA VAL A 162 2.94 -6.13 -12.16
C VAL A 162 2.63 -4.66 -12.44
N GLY A 163 1.96 -4.01 -11.49
CA GLY A 163 1.73 -2.57 -11.51
C GLY A 163 2.35 -1.87 -10.31
N ILE A 164 2.01 -0.61 -10.18
CA ILE A 164 2.52 0.26 -9.12
C ILE A 164 1.35 0.73 -8.24
N CYS A 165 1.57 0.68 -6.93
CA CYS A 165 0.82 1.45 -5.94
C CYS A 165 1.58 2.75 -5.70
N LEU A 166 1.02 3.88 -6.13
CA LEU A 166 1.62 5.17 -5.84
C LEU A 166 1.16 5.65 -4.46
N ASP A 167 2.07 5.69 -3.52
CA ASP A 167 1.84 6.38 -2.25
C ASP A 167 2.24 7.86 -2.39
N TYR A 168 1.26 8.73 -2.23
CA TYR A 168 1.40 10.18 -2.42
C TYR A 168 2.24 10.82 -1.31
N GLY A 169 2.09 10.35 -0.09
CA GLY A 169 2.89 10.82 1.03
C GLY A 169 4.35 10.41 0.91
N HIS A 170 4.62 9.17 0.53
CA HIS A 170 5.96 8.68 0.28
C HIS A 170 6.62 9.40 -0.89
N ALA A 171 5.90 9.57 -2.01
CA ALA A 171 6.43 10.32 -3.16
C ALA A 171 6.76 11.78 -2.78
N HIS A 172 5.90 12.44 -1.98
CA HIS A 172 6.14 13.78 -1.47
C HIS A 172 7.39 13.87 -0.57
N LEU A 173 7.70 12.83 0.21
CA LEU A 173 8.94 12.76 1.00
C LEU A 173 10.19 12.57 0.13
N MET A 174 10.04 11.94 -1.04
CA MET A 174 11.14 11.62 -1.93
C MET A 174 11.45 12.71 -2.96
N GLY A 175 10.52 13.65 -3.19
CA GLY A 175 10.72 14.73 -4.13
C GLY A 175 9.44 15.34 -4.69
N ASP A 176 9.41 15.53 -6.02
CA ASP A 176 8.25 16.10 -6.71
C ASP A 176 7.17 15.04 -6.93
N LEU A 177 6.03 15.23 -6.26
CA LEU A 177 4.88 14.33 -6.37
C LEU A 177 4.28 14.35 -7.79
N GLY A 178 4.23 15.50 -8.46
CA GLY A 178 3.72 15.60 -9.83
C GLY A 178 4.57 14.79 -10.81
N GLU A 179 5.91 14.89 -10.71
CA GLU A 179 6.84 14.07 -11.49
C GLU A 179 6.64 12.57 -11.21
N ALA A 180 6.42 12.19 -9.95
CA ALA A 180 6.16 10.80 -9.60
C ALA A 180 4.86 10.27 -10.23
N ILE A 181 3.76 11.06 -10.20
CA ILE A 181 2.48 10.73 -10.84
C ILE A 181 2.65 10.52 -12.34
N GLU A 182 3.31 11.45 -13.03
CA GLU A 182 3.57 11.31 -14.47
C GLU A 182 4.43 10.08 -14.79
N THR A 183 5.47 9.83 -13.99
CA THR A 183 6.40 8.72 -14.19
C THR A 183 5.70 7.37 -14.14
N VAL A 184 4.77 7.16 -13.21
CA VAL A 184 4.08 5.88 -13.06
C VAL A 184 2.86 5.71 -13.97
N SER A 185 2.51 6.68 -14.80
CA SER A 185 1.23 6.76 -15.54
C SER A 185 0.86 5.49 -16.31
N GLY A 186 1.83 4.80 -16.92
CA GLY A 186 1.61 3.55 -17.66
C GLY A 186 1.44 2.29 -16.79
N TYR A 187 1.71 2.39 -15.49
CA TYR A 187 1.80 1.25 -14.57
C TYR A 187 0.98 1.46 -13.28
N LEU A 188 0.31 2.60 -13.12
CA LEU A 188 -0.46 2.93 -11.93
C LEU A 188 -1.74 2.08 -11.84
N TRP A 189 -1.84 1.23 -10.81
CA TRP A 189 -2.99 0.36 -10.59
C TRP A 189 -3.79 0.67 -9.34
N THR A 190 -3.15 1.18 -8.31
CA THR A 190 -3.79 1.61 -7.07
C THR A 190 -2.96 2.71 -6.42
N THR A 191 -3.50 3.34 -5.39
CA THR A 191 -2.87 4.48 -4.73
C THR A 191 -3.00 4.36 -3.23
N HIS A 192 -2.05 4.97 -2.49
CA HIS A 192 -2.22 5.30 -1.08
C HIS A 192 -2.19 6.81 -0.91
N LEU A 193 -3.19 7.35 -0.21
CA LEU A 193 -3.33 8.77 0.04
C LEU A 193 -3.19 9.07 1.53
N HIS A 194 -2.11 9.69 1.88
CA HIS A 194 -1.92 10.36 3.16
C HIS A 194 -1.08 11.62 2.99
N ASP A 195 -1.12 12.49 3.97
CA ASP A 195 -0.35 13.73 3.97
C ASP A 195 0.81 13.67 4.96
N ASN A 196 1.79 14.50 4.76
CA ASN A 196 2.88 14.72 5.68
C ASN A 196 3.45 16.15 5.51
N ARG A 197 4.48 16.49 6.29
CA ARG A 197 5.10 17.83 6.26
C ARG A 197 6.44 17.86 5.54
N GLY A 198 6.69 16.90 4.64
CA GLY A 198 7.92 16.79 3.85
C GLY A 198 9.16 16.42 4.67
N ARG A 199 9.01 15.83 5.86
CA ARG A 199 10.13 15.48 6.75
C ARG A 199 10.07 14.09 7.33
N ARG A 200 8.88 13.60 7.59
CA ARG A 200 8.60 12.29 8.18
C ARG A 200 7.36 11.72 7.57
N ASP A 201 7.28 10.43 7.57
CA ASP A 201 6.11 9.68 7.19
C ASP A 201 5.07 9.77 8.32
N ASP A 202 4.26 10.82 8.25
CA ASP A 202 3.32 11.17 9.32
C ASP A 202 1.94 10.51 9.14
N HIS A 203 1.62 9.97 7.97
CA HIS A 203 0.30 9.42 7.60
C HIS A 203 -0.88 10.31 8.03
N LEU A 204 -0.77 11.61 7.81
CA LEU A 204 -1.83 12.55 8.14
C LEU A 204 -3.02 12.41 7.17
N VAL A 205 -4.20 12.76 7.64
CA VAL A 205 -5.36 12.92 6.74
C VAL A 205 -5.02 13.95 5.66
N PRO A 206 -5.36 13.70 4.38
CA PRO A 206 -5.15 14.67 3.29
C PRO A 206 -5.60 16.10 3.66
N PHE A 207 -4.84 17.10 3.26
CA PHE A 207 -4.94 18.53 3.62
C PHE A 207 -4.49 18.88 5.06
N ALA A 208 -3.94 17.95 5.83
CA ALA A 208 -3.41 18.26 7.17
C ALA A 208 -1.87 18.44 7.18
N GLY A 209 -1.21 18.23 6.06
CA GLY A 209 0.22 18.42 5.84
C GLY A 209 0.53 19.52 4.82
N THR A 210 1.48 19.23 3.93
CA THR A 210 2.02 20.17 2.95
C THR A 210 1.86 19.76 1.48
N ILE A 211 1.22 18.64 1.19
CA ILE A 211 0.92 18.23 -0.18
C ILE A 211 -0.06 19.22 -0.81
N ASP A 212 0.27 19.72 -2.01
CA ASP A 212 -0.68 20.45 -2.85
C ASP A 212 -1.65 19.49 -3.52
N TRP A 213 -2.75 19.21 -2.83
CA TRP A 213 -3.77 18.26 -3.29
C TRP A 213 -4.50 18.72 -4.55
N ALA A 214 -4.56 20.02 -4.82
CA ALA A 214 -5.16 20.52 -6.06
C ALA A 214 -4.27 20.21 -7.26
N ALA A 215 -2.96 20.42 -7.11
CA ALA A 215 -1.98 20.02 -8.13
C ALA A 215 -1.96 18.49 -8.29
N ALA A 216 -1.84 17.74 -7.20
CA ALA A 216 -1.77 16.27 -7.22
C ALA A 216 -3.00 15.63 -7.90
N THR A 217 -4.21 16.08 -7.57
CA THR A 217 -5.44 15.58 -8.23
C THR A 217 -5.49 15.97 -9.71
N GLY A 218 -5.04 17.18 -10.06
CA GLY A 218 -4.93 17.61 -11.44
C GLY A 218 -4.00 16.74 -12.29
N GLU A 219 -2.82 16.41 -11.76
CA GLU A 219 -1.87 15.49 -12.43
C GLU A 219 -2.44 14.07 -12.53
N THR A 220 -3.11 13.58 -11.46
CA THR A 220 -3.77 12.26 -11.48
C THR A 220 -4.83 12.16 -12.58
N GLN A 221 -5.62 13.23 -12.76
CA GLN A 221 -6.60 13.29 -13.87
C GLN A 221 -5.94 13.33 -15.25
N LYS A 222 -4.85 14.07 -15.42
CA LYS A 222 -4.13 14.15 -16.70
C LYS A 222 -3.63 12.78 -17.16
N ILE A 223 -3.17 11.93 -16.25
CA ILE A 223 -2.73 10.58 -16.61
C ILE A 223 -3.89 9.60 -16.82
N GLY A 224 -5.14 10.05 -16.61
CA GLY A 224 -6.35 9.24 -16.83
C GLY A 224 -6.60 8.17 -15.77
N TYR A 225 -6.06 8.31 -14.57
CA TYR A 225 -6.36 7.39 -13.48
C TYR A 225 -7.77 7.66 -12.93
N ASP A 226 -8.62 6.64 -12.97
CA ASP A 226 -10.04 6.69 -12.59
C ASP A 226 -10.48 5.59 -11.61
N ASP A 227 -9.52 4.91 -10.97
CA ASP A 227 -9.77 3.88 -9.98
C ASP A 227 -9.74 4.45 -8.53
N VAL A 228 -9.70 3.57 -7.55
CA VAL A 228 -9.82 3.91 -6.12
C VAL A 228 -8.65 4.79 -5.64
N LEU A 229 -8.99 5.87 -4.94
CA LEU A 229 -8.06 6.69 -4.18
C LEU A 229 -8.08 6.21 -2.73
N MET A 230 -7.22 5.25 -2.39
CA MET A 230 -7.20 4.58 -1.10
C MET A 230 -6.55 5.45 -0.02
N PHE A 231 -7.28 5.76 1.04
CA PHE A 231 -6.72 6.49 2.18
C PHE A 231 -5.92 5.55 3.08
N GLU A 232 -4.67 5.92 3.35
CA GLU A 232 -3.80 5.24 4.31
C GLU A 232 -3.38 6.21 5.42
N VAL A 233 -4.23 6.39 6.43
CA VAL A 233 -4.04 7.39 7.48
C VAL A 233 -3.79 6.77 8.85
N ALA A 234 -2.87 7.37 9.60
CA ALA A 234 -2.56 6.91 10.95
C ALA A 234 -3.76 7.09 11.88
N ASN A 235 -4.07 6.04 12.63
CA ASN A 235 -5.08 6.09 13.68
C ASN A 235 -4.50 6.77 14.93
N THR A 236 -4.45 8.10 14.92
CA THR A 236 -3.97 8.90 16.04
C THR A 236 -5.14 9.52 16.82
N GLY A 237 -5.39 9.04 18.02
CA GLY A 237 -6.47 9.53 18.88
C GLY A 237 -7.78 8.75 18.75
N ASP A 238 -8.91 9.44 18.61
CA ASP A 238 -10.21 8.80 18.44
C ASP A 238 -10.41 8.33 16.99
N PRO A 239 -10.59 7.03 16.73
CA PRO A 239 -10.80 6.50 15.39
C PRO A 239 -11.98 7.12 14.65
N VAL A 240 -13.06 7.45 15.35
CA VAL A 240 -14.25 8.08 14.76
C VAL A 240 -13.95 9.50 14.30
N ASP A 241 -13.12 10.24 15.04
CA ASP A 241 -12.67 11.57 14.61
C ASP A 241 -11.75 11.47 13.37
N VAL A 242 -10.87 10.50 13.31
CA VAL A 242 -10.04 10.25 12.12
C VAL A 242 -10.92 9.96 10.91
N LEU A 243 -11.89 9.05 11.01
CA LEU A 243 -12.82 8.73 9.92
C LEU A 243 -13.64 9.96 9.48
N ARG A 244 -14.14 10.75 10.44
CA ARG A 244 -14.88 12.00 10.13
C ARG A 244 -14.02 13.01 9.37
N ARG A 245 -12.75 13.16 9.73
CA ARG A 245 -11.79 14.03 9.00
C ARG A 245 -11.46 13.48 7.63
N SER A 246 -11.28 12.18 7.51
CA SER A 246 -11.04 11.49 6.24
C SER A 246 -12.23 11.63 5.28
N ALA A 247 -13.46 11.48 5.77
CA ALA A 247 -14.66 11.71 4.95
C ALA A 247 -14.73 13.16 4.41
N LYS A 248 -14.41 14.16 5.24
CA LYS A 248 -14.33 15.56 4.78
C LYS A 248 -13.20 15.79 3.76
N ALA A 249 -12.07 15.10 3.94
CA ALA A 249 -10.96 15.18 2.98
C ALA A 249 -11.37 14.56 1.65
N ARG A 250 -12.07 13.41 1.65
CA ARG A 250 -12.64 12.81 0.45
C ARG A 250 -13.54 13.78 -0.30
N GLU A 251 -14.54 14.40 0.37
CA GLU A 251 -15.43 15.38 -0.26
C GLU A 251 -14.65 16.53 -0.91
N ARG A 252 -13.56 16.97 -0.30
CA ARG A 252 -12.70 18.02 -0.87
C ARG A 252 -11.93 17.52 -2.10
N LEU A 253 -11.39 16.29 -2.07
CA LEU A 253 -10.72 15.69 -3.23
C LEU A 253 -11.71 15.53 -4.38
N GLU A 254 -12.88 14.94 -4.14
CA GLU A 254 -13.93 14.78 -5.14
C GLU A 254 -14.32 16.12 -5.80
N ALA A 255 -14.37 17.20 -5.01
CA ALA A 255 -14.66 18.54 -5.54
C ALA A 255 -13.53 19.09 -6.43
N THR A 256 -12.30 18.60 -6.33
CA THR A 256 -11.19 18.99 -7.22
C THR A 256 -11.26 18.25 -8.55
N PHE A 257 -11.66 16.97 -8.55
CA PHE A 257 -11.83 16.18 -9.77
C PHE A 257 -12.96 16.67 -10.70
N VAL A 258 -13.95 17.37 -10.20
CA VAL A 258 -15.10 17.85 -10.99
C VAL A 258 -14.82 19.19 -11.70
N ARG A 259 -13.75 19.90 -11.35
CA ARG A 259 -13.49 21.28 -11.81
C ARG A 259 -12.61 21.41 -13.07
N LEU A 260 -12.19 20.32 -13.68
CA LEU A 260 -11.44 20.31 -14.95
C LEU A 260 -12.33 19.85 -16.11
#